data_d0725e44a0137a69f029e3c90352ed7d
#
_entry.id   d0725e44a0137a69f029e3c90352ed7d
#
_cell.length_a   1.000
_cell.length_b   1.000
_cell.length_c   1.000
_cell.angle_alpha   90.00
_cell.angle_beta   90.00
_cell.angle_gamma   90.00
#
_symmetry.space_group_name_H-M   'P 1'
#
loop_
_entity.id
_entity.type
_entity.pdbx_description
1 polymer ?
#
loop_
_entity_poly.entity_id
_entity_poly.type
_entity_poly.pdbx_seq_one_letter_code
_entity_poly.pdbx_strand_id
1 'polypeptide(L)'
;FFFQAEDGIRDYKVTGVQTCALPISDLGLVLAHNKNILVDAIRALEVEAHYRPFEAAARFFIIDDAHKLNDAASNALLKTLEEPFPTSHIFLITSRPGSLLPTIRSRCQTVRFSPIAANEIAANLILRTGLGKEDAALTASLAKGSMGRALELDLAAHRESREIFLRLLEALIQSKNLGEVLKIAEEISDPKNKDSFENNLDLLQGLIHDIWSAQTSGTNTRVVNIDVVDTISAFGRKASQNSLIEWMGQIEELKRNQIGRAHV
;
A
#
# COMPACT_ATOMS: atom_id res chain seq x y z
N PHE A 1 -1.97 -8.33 20.76
CA PHE A 1 -2.46 -7.10 20.11
C PHE A 1 -2.62 -7.36 18.63
N PHE A 2 -3.65 -6.78 18.05
CA PHE A 2 -3.95 -6.87 16.64
C PHE A 2 -3.89 -5.44 16.05
N PHE A 3 -3.04 -5.23 15.07
CA PHE A 3 -2.89 -3.92 14.42
C PHE A 3 -3.51 -3.99 13.02
N GLN A 4 -4.49 -3.13 12.78
CA GLN A 4 -4.97 -2.88 11.44
C GLN A 4 -4.09 -1.78 10.83
N ALA A 5 -3.11 -2.17 10.02
CA ALA A 5 -2.32 -1.24 9.22
C ALA A 5 -3.01 -1.04 7.87
N GLU A 6 -3.33 0.20 7.53
CA GLU A 6 -3.54 0.57 6.14
C GLU A 6 -2.15 0.73 5.51
N ASP A 7 -1.95 0.14 4.34
CA ASP A 7 -0.75 0.11 3.49
C ASP A 7 0.35 1.13 3.82
N GLY A 8 1.37 0.79 4.57
CA GLY A 8 2.42 1.78 4.87
C GLY A 8 3.61 1.33 5.69
N ILE A 9 3.68 0.09 6.14
CA ILE A 9 4.88 -0.43 6.83
C ILE A 9 5.48 -1.52 5.93
N ARG A 10 6.03 -1.11 4.79
CA ARG A 10 6.70 -2.02 3.86
C ARG A 10 8.13 -1.55 3.62
N ASP A 11 9.03 -1.76 4.56
CA ASP A 11 10.46 -1.88 4.22
C ASP A 11 11.27 -2.43 5.38
N TYR A 12 11.06 -3.72 5.64
CA TYR A 12 12.13 -4.54 6.20
C TYR A 12 12.18 -5.81 5.38
N LYS A 13 13.06 -5.85 4.37
CA LYS A 13 13.43 -7.08 3.68
C LYS A 13 14.11 -8.00 4.68
N VAL A 14 13.32 -8.88 5.28
CA VAL A 14 13.85 -9.97 6.08
C VAL A 14 13.25 -11.26 5.57
N THR A 15 14.00 -11.96 4.77
CA THR A 15 13.69 -13.31 4.28
C THR A 15 13.96 -14.32 5.38
N GLY A 16 12.92 -14.94 5.88
CA GLY A 16 13.00 -15.96 6.93
C GLY A 16 12.73 -15.39 8.33
N VAL A 17 12.69 -16.26 9.33
CA VAL A 17 12.78 -15.83 10.74
C VAL A 17 14.18 -15.26 10.91
N GLN A 18 14.35 -13.96 10.63
CA GLN A 18 15.56 -13.26 10.97
C GLN A 18 15.34 -12.60 12.31
N THR A 19 15.99 -13.15 13.32
CA THR A 19 16.39 -12.35 14.47
C THR A 19 17.27 -11.23 13.93
N CYS A 20 16.81 -9.98 13.98
CA CYS A 20 17.64 -8.82 13.66
C CYS A 20 18.96 -8.92 14.43
N ALA A 21 20.09 -8.89 13.73
CA ALA A 21 21.45 -8.96 14.27
C ALA A 21 21.92 -7.64 14.89
N LEU A 22 21.04 -6.89 15.50
CA LEU A 22 21.31 -5.88 16.53
C LEU A 22 20.88 -6.50 17.85
N PRO A 23 21.40 -6.09 19.01
CA PRO A 23 21.17 -6.76 20.30
C PRO A 23 19.72 -6.66 20.79
N ILE A 24 18.77 -6.99 19.92
CA ILE A 24 17.36 -7.13 20.22
C ILE A 24 17.01 -8.61 20.06
N SER A 25 17.68 -9.44 20.86
CA SER A 25 17.40 -10.87 21.02
C SER A 25 15.94 -11.17 21.43
N ASP A 26 15.19 -10.12 21.83
CA ASP A 26 13.84 -10.19 22.33
C ASP A 26 12.77 -9.71 21.33
N LEU A 27 13.14 -9.47 20.06
CA LEU A 27 12.23 -9.12 18.98
C LEU A 27 12.25 -10.19 17.88
N GLY A 28 11.13 -10.84 17.65
CA GLY A 28 10.91 -11.76 16.52
C GLY A 28 10.00 -11.14 15.45
N LEU A 29 10.36 -11.31 14.18
CA LEU A 29 9.57 -10.83 13.05
C LEU A 29 9.24 -12.01 12.11
N VAL A 30 7.95 -12.21 11.85
CA VAL A 30 7.44 -13.22 10.91
C VAL A 30 6.89 -12.51 9.70
N LEU A 31 7.48 -12.78 8.54
CA LEU A 31 7.07 -12.24 7.25
C LEU A 31 6.50 -13.34 6.36
N ALA A 32 5.63 -12.95 5.44
CA ALA A 32 5.14 -13.87 4.42
C ALA A 32 6.30 -14.28 3.49
N HIS A 33 6.50 -15.59 3.32
CA HIS A 33 7.37 -16.12 2.28
C HIS A 33 6.54 -16.32 1.02
N ASN A 34 6.91 -15.63 -0.07
CA ASN A 34 6.09 -15.52 -1.27
C ASN A 34 4.70 -14.93 -0.98
N LYS A 35 3.66 -15.74 -0.97
CA LYS A 35 2.27 -15.31 -0.82
C LYS A 35 1.63 -15.67 0.53
N ASN A 36 2.25 -16.57 1.28
CA ASN A 36 1.67 -17.13 2.50
C ASN A 36 2.66 -17.17 3.67
N ILE A 37 2.12 -17.13 4.89
CA ILE A 37 2.84 -17.47 6.11
C ILE A 37 2.56 -18.93 6.40
N LEU A 38 3.62 -19.76 6.37
CA LEU A 38 3.53 -21.20 6.56
C LEU A 38 3.57 -21.58 8.04
N VAL A 39 3.06 -22.78 8.35
CA VAL A 39 2.99 -23.31 9.71
C VAL A 39 4.36 -23.38 10.40
N ASP A 40 5.42 -23.65 9.66
CA ASP A 40 6.76 -23.78 10.23
C ASP A 40 7.29 -22.45 10.80
N ALA A 41 6.91 -21.31 10.19
CA ALA A 41 7.24 -19.99 10.72
C ALA A 41 6.54 -19.74 12.07
N ILE A 42 5.30 -20.18 12.22
CA ILE A 42 4.56 -20.07 13.48
C ILE A 42 5.10 -21.02 14.53
N ARG A 43 5.45 -22.26 14.16
CA ARG A 43 6.10 -23.21 15.09
C ARG A 43 7.45 -22.70 15.59
N ALA A 44 8.24 -22.07 14.71
CA ALA A 44 9.49 -21.43 15.12
C ALA A 44 9.23 -20.30 16.13
N LEU A 45 8.20 -19.46 15.88
CA LEU A 45 7.77 -18.43 16.82
C LEU A 45 7.34 -19.03 18.17
N GLU A 46 6.56 -20.13 18.16
CA GLU A 46 6.14 -20.83 19.38
C GLU A 46 7.34 -21.28 20.21
N VAL A 47 8.35 -21.91 19.59
CA VAL A 47 9.58 -22.33 20.26
C VAL A 47 10.30 -21.14 20.89
N GLU A 48 10.46 -20.06 20.13
CA GLU A 48 11.11 -18.84 20.59
C GLU A 48 10.34 -18.16 21.73
N ALA A 49 9.01 -18.16 21.69
CA ALA A 49 8.15 -17.56 22.70
C ALA A 49 8.29 -18.24 24.09
N HIS A 50 8.75 -19.50 24.14
CA HIS A 50 8.98 -20.23 25.39
C HIS A 50 10.22 -19.75 26.17
N TYR A 51 11.18 -19.10 25.47
CA TYR A 51 12.38 -18.63 26.15
C TYR A 51 12.13 -17.37 26.95
N ARG A 52 12.82 -17.23 28.08
CA ARG A 52 12.81 -15.97 28.83
C ARG A 52 13.44 -14.84 28.00
N PRO A 53 13.01 -13.59 28.20
CA PRO A 53 13.69 -12.44 27.63
C PRO A 53 15.17 -12.44 27.97
N PHE A 54 16.02 -12.00 27.04
CA PHE A 54 17.47 -11.95 27.25
C PHE A 54 17.87 -10.66 27.96
N GLU A 55 17.41 -9.50 27.47
CA GLU A 55 17.74 -8.19 28.03
C GLU A 55 16.51 -7.36 28.38
N ALA A 56 15.40 -7.54 27.67
CA ALA A 56 14.17 -6.78 27.87
C ALA A 56 13.29 -7.34 29.00
N ALA A 57 12.28 -6.61 29.41
CA ALA A 57 11.27 -7.07 30.34
C ALA A 57 10.30 -8.10 29.72
N ALA A 58 10.22 -8.12 28.39
CA ALA A 58 9.34 -9.02 27.61
C ALA A 58 9.91 -9.27 26.22
N ARG A 59 9.47 -10.36 25.58
CA ARG A 59 9.73 -10.65 24.16
C ARG A 59 8.56 -10.18 23.30
N PHE A 60 8.86 -9.67 22.13
CA PHE A 60 7.89 -9.14 21.20
C PHE A 60 7.96 -9.91 19.88
N PHE A 61 6.83 -10.38 19.39
CA PHE A 61 6.72 -11.07 18.11
C PHE A 61 5.76 -10.31 17.21
N ILE A 62 6.21 -9.95 16.02
CA ILE A 62 5.42 -9.25 15.03
C ILE A 62 5.17 -10.20 13.86
N ILE A 63 3.90 -10.46 13.54
CA ILE A 63 3.48 -11.20 12.35
C ILE A 63 2.90 -10.19 11.38
N ASP A 64 3.69 -9.85 10.36
CA ASP A 64 3.27 -8.89 9.34
C ASP A 64 2.42 -9.59 8.27
N ASP A 65 1.48 -8.85 7.68
CA ASP A 65 0.50 -9.39 6.74
C ASP A 65 -0.21 -10.65 7.28
N ALA A 66 -0.63 -10.64 8.53
CA ALA A 66 -1.22 -11.81 9.21
C ALA A 66 -2.42 -12.43 8.47
N HIS A 67 -3.05 -11.69 7.54
CA HIS A 67 -4.08 -12.22 6.65
C HIS A 67 -3.55 -13.24 5.62
N LYS A 68 -2.22 -13.40 5.51
CA LYS A 68 -1.55 -14.39 4.67
C LYS A 68 -1.24 -15.70 5.42
N LEU A 69 -1.63 -15.81 6.69
CA LEU A 69 -1.56 -17.10 7.40
C LEU A 69 -2.41 -18.15 6.68
N ASN A 70 -1.81 -19.29 6.34
CA ASN A 70 -2.58 -20.43 5.86
C ASN A 70 -3.35 -21.10 7.01
N ASP A 71 -4.27 -22.00 6.72
CA ASP A 71 -5.12 -22.64 7.73
C ASP A 71 -4.30 -23.38 8.80
N ALA A 72 -3.22 -24.07 8.39
CA ALA A 72 -2.34 -24.78 9.30
C ALA A 72 -1.59 -23.83 10.25
N ALA A 73 -1.08 -22.71 9.73
CA ALA A 73 -0.42 -21.65 10.50
C ALA A 73 -1.39 -20.96 11.47
N SER A 74 -2.60 -20.65 10.97
CA SER A 74 -3.66 -20.05 11.78
C SER A 74 -4.06 -20.93 12.96
N ASN A 75 -4.22 -22.24 12.72
CA ASN A 75 -4.55 -23.20 13.77
C ASN A 75 -3.40 -23.44 14.77
N ALA A 76 -2.15 -23.43 14.32
CA ALA A 76 -1.00 -23.50 15.21
C ALA A 76 -0.96 -22.29 16.14
N LEU A 77 -1.14 -21.07 15.59
CA LEU A 77 -1.12 -19.84 16.36
C LEU A 77 -2.19 -19.80 17.47
N LEU A 78 -3.35 -20.46 17.27
CA LEU A 78 -4.42 -20.49 18.27
C LEU A 78 -3.96 -21.03 19.62
N LYS A 79 -3.10 -22.06 19.63
CA LYS A 79 -2.59 -22.65 20.88
C LYS A 79 -1.80 -21.61 21.70
N THR A 80 -0.93 -20.87 21.05
CA THR A 80 -0.14 -19.83 21.71
C THR A 80 -1.00 -18.64 22.18
N LEU A 81 -2.10 -18.34 21.45
CA LEU A 81 -3.03 -17.29 21.85
C LEU A 81 -3.95 -17.73 23.01
N GLU A 82 -4.22 -19.01 23.16
CA GLU A 82 -5.01 -19.56 24.29
C GLU A 82 -4.20 -19.64 25.57
N GLU A 83 -2.94 -20.02 25.46
CA GLU A 83 -2.01 -20.17 26.59
C GLU A 83 -0.76 -19.30 26.38
N PRO A 84 -0.92 -17.96 26.40
CA PRO A 84 0.18 -17.06 26.10
C PRO A 84 1.25 -17.11 27.20
N PHE A 85 2.52 -17.05 26.77
CA PHE A 85 3.65 -16.94 27.69
C PHE A 85 3.61 -15.58 28.38
N PRO A 86 3.74 -15.53 29.72
CA PRO A 86 3.57 -14.27 30.49
C PRO A 86 4.50 -13.14 30.07
N THR A 87 5.67 -13.49 29.50
CA THR A 87 6.70 -12.55 29.07
C THR A 87 6.72 -12.31 27.57
N SER A 88 5.74 -12.84 26.80
CA SER A 88 5.72 -12.72 25.35
C SER A 88 4.48 -11.94 24.87
N HIS A 89 4.70 -11.03 23.96
CA HIS A 89 3.65 -10.24 23.31
C HIS A 89 3.65 -10.51 21.81
N ILE A 90 2.48 -10.85 21.25
CA ILE A 90 2.33 -11.14 19.83
C ILE A 90 1.51 -10.01 19.19
N PHE A 91 2.04 -9.43 18.14
CA PHE A 91 1.40 -8.39 17.33
C PHE A 91 1.07 -8.96 15.94
N LEU A 92 -0.22 -8.95 15.61
CA LEU A 92 -0.70 -9.32 14.28
C LEU A 92 -1.00 -8.05 13.49
N ILE A 93 -0.25 -7.79 12.44
CA ILE A 93 -0.46 -6.64 11.56
C ILE A 93 -1.22 -7.11 10.31
N THR A 94 -2.31 -6.42 9.97
CA THR A 94 -3.06 -6.74 8.76
C THR A 94 -3.88 -5.56 8.26
N SER A 95 -3.98 -5.42 6.93
CA SER A 95 -4.93 -4.52 6.26
C SER A 95 -6.31 -5.16 6.06
N ARG A 96 -6.43 -6.50 6.25
CA ARG A 96 -7.66 -7.28 6.01
C ARG A 96 -8.09 -8.06 7.26
N PRO A 97 -8.58 -7.40 8.30
CA PRO A 97 -8.94 -8.08 9.56
C PRO A 97 -10.05 -9.13 9.40
N GLY A 98 -10.93 -8.95 8.40
CA GLY A 98 -11.98 -9.92 8.08
C GLY A 98 -11.46 -11.25 7.54
N SER A 99 -10.23 -11.31 7.04
CA SER A 99 -9.61 -12.54 6.52
C SER A 99 -8.99 -13.40 7.63
N LEU A 100 -8.80 -12.85 8.84
CA LEU A 100 -8.33 -13.64 9.97
C LEU A 100 -9.47 -14.48 10.54
N LEU A 101 -9.13 -15.69 11.03
CA LEU A 101 -10.10 -16.55 11.71
C LEU A 101 -10.79 -15.80 12.85
N PRO A 102 -12.12 -15.92 13.00
CA PRO A 102 -12.85 -15.31 14.11
C PRO A 102 -12.30 -15.72 15.48
N THR A 103 -11.79 -16.95 15.60
CA THR A 103 -11.14 -17.51 16.78
C THR A 103 -9.84 -16.79 17.15
N ILE A 104 -9.05 -16.35 16.18
CA ILE A 104 -7.87 -15.51 16.41
C ILE A 104 -8.29 -14.13 16.88
N ARG A 105 -9.23 -13.49 16.15
CA ARG A 105 -9.69 -12.14 16.47
C ARG A 105 -10.30 -12.02 17.87
N SER A 106 -11.04 -13.04 18.31
CA SER A 106 -11.65 -13.05 19.65
C SER A 106 -10.65 -13.12 20.82
N ARG A 107 -9.41 -13.56 20.52
CA ARG A 107 -8.32 -13.68 21.51
C ARG A 107 -7.32 -12.52 21.46
N CYS A 108 -7.52 -11.57 20.55
CA CYS A 108 -6.65 -10.42 20.37
C CYS A 108 -7.36 -9.11 20.69
N GLN A 109 -6.64 -8.19 21.31
CA GLN A 109 -7.11 -6.81 21.42
C GLN A 109 -6.89 -6.10 20.08
N THR A 110 -7.95 -5.54 19.50
CA THR A 110 -7.87 -4.81 18.23
C THR A 110 -7.47 -3.36 18.46
N VAL A 111 -6.39 -2.93 17.78
CA VAL A 111 -5.99 -1.53 17.69
C VAL A 111 -6.09 -1.11 16.24
N ARG A 112 -6.83 -0.02 15.97
CA ARG A 112 -7.02 0.52 14.61
C ARG A 112 -6.15 1.74 14.42
N PHE A 113 -5.42 1.78 13.31
CA PHE A 113 -4.69 2.95 12.86
C PHE A 113 -5.48 3.60 11.72
N SER A 114 -5.80 4.86 11.89
CA SER A 114 -6.44 5.67 10.85
C SER A 114 -5.37 6.32 9.98
N PRO A 115 -5.69 6.62 8.69
CA PRO A 115 -4.81 7.42 7.85
C PRO A 115 -4.45 8.75 8.52
N ILE A 116 -3.20 9.15 8.41
CA ILE A 116 -2.71 10.44 8.92
C ILE A 116 -3.24 11.55 8.01
N ALA A 117 -3.65 12.67 8.58
CA ALA A 117 -4.10 13.81 7.80
C ALA A 117 -2.97 14.37 6.91
N ALA A 118 -3.30 14.75 5.67
CA ALA A 118 -2.29 15.19 4.70
C ALA A 118 -1.49 16.42 5.19
N ASN A 119 -2.12 17.34 5.92
CA ASN A 119 -1.44 18.49 6.51
C ASN A 119 -0.40 18.07 7.57
N GLU A 120 -0.66 17.03 8.33
CA GLU A 120 0.30 16.50 9.33
C GLU A 120 1.48 15.81 8.64
N ILE A 121 1.22 15.03 7.58
CA ILE A 121 2.27 14.42 6.76
C ILE A 121 3.14 15.51 6.13
N ALA A 122 2.52 16.54 5.49
CA ALA A 122 3.25 17.63 4.86
C ALA A 122 4.14 18.39 5.86
N ALA A 123 3.62 18.69 7.06
CA ALA A 123 4.39 19.35 8.11
C ALA A 123 5.61 18.50 8.54
N ASN A 124 5.42 17.18 8.71
CA ASN A 124 6.51 16.25 9.04
C ASN A 124 7.56 16.14 7.92
N LEU A 125 7.14 16.10 6.65
CA LEU A 125 8.05 16.07 5.50
C LEU A 125 8.93 17.34 5.46
N ILE A 126 8.34 18.51 5.62
CA ILE A 126 9.09 19.78 5.68
C ILE A 126 10.15 19.74 6.79
N LEU A 127 9.77 19.28 7.98
CA LEU A 127 10.68 19.22 9.13
C LEU A 127 11.80 18.18 8.97
N ARG A 128 11.52 17.01 8.38
CA ARG A 128 12.47 15.90 8.31
C ARG A 128 13.34 15.93 7.06
N THR A 129 12.78 16.35 5.93
CA THR A 129 13.46 16.25 4.62
C THR A 129 13.82 17.61 4.03
N GLY A 130 13.30 18.70 4.59
CA GLY A 130 13.51 20.06 4.04
C GLY A 130 12.76 20.33 2.73
N LEU A 131 11.80 19.48 2.36
CA LEU A 131 10.97 19.67 1.16
C LEU A 131 10.25 21.02 1.17
N GLY A 132 10.11 21.64 0.00
CA GLY A 132 9.31 22.84 -0.18
C GLY A 132 7.83 22.59 0.16
N LYS A 133 7.10 23.63 0.53
CA LYS A 133 5.70 23.52 0.96
C LYS A 133 4.80 22.87 -0.09
N GLU A 134 4.98 23.22 -1.36
CA GLU A 134 4.19 22.70 -2.49
C GLU A 134 4.46 21.19 -2.72
N ASP A 135 5.74 20.83 -2.74
CA ASP A 135 6.17 19.43 -2.91
C ASP A 135 5.74 18.56 -1.73
N ALA A 136 5.85 19.09 -0.50
CA ALA A 136 5.39 18.38 0.70
C ALA A 136 3.87 18.17 0.70
N ALA A 137 3.10 19.17 0.25
CA ALA A 137 1.64 19.05 0.14
C ALA A 137 1.23 18.03 -0.94
N LEU A 138 1.89 18.02 -2.10
CA LEU A 138 1.66 17.05 -3.15
C LEU A 138 2.02 15.65 -2.68
N THR A 139 3.21 15.45 -2.12
CA THR A 139 3.67 14.18 -1.58
C THR A 139 2.70 13.63 -0.52
N ALA A 140 2.25 14.48 0.39
CA ALA A 140 1.28 14.10 1.42
C ALA A 140 -0.07 13.69 0.85
N SER A 141 -0.53 14.35 -0.22
CA SER A 141 -1.76 13.99 -0.92
C SER A 141 -1.63 12.63 -1.61
N LEU A 142 -0.52 12.38 -2.30
CA LEU A 142 -0.20 11.12 -2.98
C LEU A 142 -0.02 9.95 -2.00
N ALA A 143 0.47 10.21 -0.80
CA ALA A 143 0.73 9.21 0.24
C ALA A 143 -0.53 8.60 0.85
N LYS A 144 -1.73 9.16 0.60
CA LYS A 144 -3.03 8.64 1.08
C LYS A 144 -3.04 8.32 2.58
N GLY A 145 -2.44 9.17 3.40
CA GLY A 145 -2.41 9.00 4.86
C GLY A 145 -1.28 8.13 5.42
N SER A 146 -0.35 7.65 4.59
CA SER A 146 0.79 6.85 5.01
C SER A 146 2.08 7.66 5.04
N MET A 147 2.70 7.80 6.21
CA MET A 147 4.00 8.47 6.35
C MET A 147 5.13 7.68 5.65
N GLY A 148 5.10 6.33 5.70
CA GLY A 148 6.09 5.50 5.03
C GLY A 148 6.08 5.74 3.52
N ARG A 149 4.91 5.67 2.88
CA ARG A 149 4.75 6.00 1.45
C ARG A 149 5.20 7.42 1.11
N ALA A 150 4.96 8.38 1.99
CA ALA A 150 5.39 9.76 1.78
C ALA A 150 6.91 9.91 1.77
N LEU A 151 7.61 9.15 2.59
CA LEU A 151 9.08 9.18 2.68
C LEU A 151 9.77 8.42 1.53
N GLU A 152 9.10 7.43 0.97
CA GLU A 152 9.62 6.59 -0.12
C GLU A 152 9.30 7.17 -1.51
N LEU A 153 8.34 8.09 -1.60
CA LEU A 153 7.87 8.62 -2.87
C LEU A 153 8.96 9.43 -3.57
N ASP A 154 9.40 8.96 -4.74
CA ASP A 154 10.19 9.77 -5.68
C ASP A 154 9.25 10.69 -6.48
N LEU A 155 9.18 11.96 -6.03
CA LEU A 155 8.30 12.95 -6.63
C LEU A 155 8.70 13.31 -8.07
N ALA A 156 9.99 13.25 -8.40
CA ALA A 156 10.48 13.53 -9.74
C ALA A 156 10.05 12.43 -10.72
N ALA A 157 10.29 11.15 -10.37
CA ALA A 157 9.84 10.02 -11.16
C ALA A 157 8.31 9.97 -11.28
N HIS A 158 7.58 10.32 -10.20
CA HIS A 158 6.13 10.42 -10.24
C HIS A 158 5.63 11.46 -11.25
N ARG A 159 6.25 12.65 -11.27
CA ARG A 159 5.89 13.73 -12.22
C ARG A 159 6.18 13.32 -13.67
N GLU A 160 7.31 12.68 -13.93
CA GLU A 160 7.68 12.18 -15.26
C GLU A 160 6.67 11.14 -15.77
N SER A 161 6.35 10.13 -14.96
CA SER A 161 5.35 9.13 -15.30
C SER A 161 3.97 9.76 -15.50
N ARG A 162 3.58 10.69 -14.65
CA ARG A 162 2.29 11.40 -14.74
C ARG A 162 2.15 12.19 -16.04
N GLU A 163 3.20 12.83 -16.51
CA GLU A 163 3.19 13.59 -17.76
C GLU A 163 2.81 12.72 -18.97
N ILE A 164 3.33 11.48 -19.00
CA ILE A 164 2.99 10.51 -20.04
C ILE A 164 1.50 10.18 -20.01
N PHE A 165 0.93 9.93 -18.82
CA PHE A 165 -0.49 9.63 -18.67
C PHE A 165 -1.40 10.82 -18.92
N LEU A 166 -0.98 12.04 -18.61
CA LEU A 166 -1.73 13.25 -18.97
C LEU A 166 -1.83 13.41 -20.49
N ARG A 167 -0.73 13.16 -21.24
CA ARG A 167 -0.75 13.13 -22.71
C ARG A 167 -1.68 12.04 -23.26
N LEU A 168 -1.65 10.85 -22.65
CA LEU A 168 -2.55 9.76 -23.01
C LEU A 168 -4.02 10.15 -22.84
N LEU A 169 -4.36 10.70 -21.67
CA LEU A 169 -5.74 11.12 -21.36
C LEU A 169 -6.19 12.26 -22.28
N GLU A 170 -5.30 13.19 -22.60
CA GLU A 170 -5.60 14.26 -23.56
C GLU A 170 -5.94 13.69 -24.94
N ALA A 171 -5.12 12.76 -25.46
CA ALA A 171 -5.35 12.11 -26.75
C ALA A 171 -6.66 11.32 -26.77
N LEU A 172 -6.99 10.61 -25.69
CA LEU A 172 -8.23 9.85 -25.55
C LEU A 172 -9.46 10.77 -25.46
N ILE A 173 -9.39 11.86 -24.71
CA ILE A 173 -10.51 12.82 -24.55
C ILE A 173 -10.78 13.58 -25.84
N GLN A 174 -9.74 13.93 -26.58
CA GLN A 174 -9.88 14.67 -27.83
C GLN A 174 -10.31 13.80 -29.01
N SER A 175 -10.29 12.47 -28.89
CA SER A 175 -10.67 11.47 -29.91
C SER A 175 -9.99 11.68 -31.28
N LYS A 176 -8.82 12.33 -31.33
CA LYS A 176 -8.28 12.89 -32.56
C LYS A 176 -7.22 12.05 -33.25
N ASN A 177 -6.56 11.12 -32.54
CA ASN A 177 -5.45 10.41 -33.19
C ASN A 177 -5.14 9.05 -32.55
N LEU A 178 -5.76 7.99 -33.06
CA LEU A 178 -5.45 6.62 -32.61
C LEU A 178 -3.95 6.29 -32.74
N GLY A 179 -3.25 6.87 -33.71
CA GLY A 179 -1.81 6.68 -33.90
C GLY A 179 -0.99 7.29 -32.76
N GLU A 180 -1.44 8.39 -32.17
CA GLU A 180 -0.79 9.01 -31.01
C GLU A 180 -1.02 8.18 -29.75
N VAL A 181 -2.24 7.70 -29.53
CA VAL A 181 -2.56 6.79 -28.42
C VAL A 181 -1.70 5.52 -28.49
N LEU A 182 -1.53 4.93 -29.68
CA LEU A 182 -0.72 3.73 -29.86
C LEU A 182 0.77 4.00 -29.55
N LYS A 183 1.32 5.14 -30.01
CA LYS A 183 2.72 5.52 -29.68
C LYS A 183 2.95 5.67 -28.19
N ILE A 184 2.02 6.34 -27.48
CA ILE A 184 2.12 6.51 -26.01
C ILE A 184 1.97 5.14 -25.32
N ALA A 185 1.08 4.27 -25.81
CA ALA A 185 0.93 2.93 -25.28
C ALA A 185 2.21 2.07 -25.46
N GLU A 186 2.89 2.20 -26.58
CA GLU A 186 4.21 1.57 -26.81
C GLU A 186 5.27 2.09 -25.83
N GLU A 187 5.30 3.42 -25.57
CA GLU A 187 6.21 4.04 -24.60
C GLU A 187 5.99 3.49 -23.19
N ILE A 188 4.73 3.32 -22.77
CA ILE A 188 4.34 2.78 -21.46
C ILE A 188 4.67 1.28 -21.36
N SER A 189 4.57 0.54 -22.46
CA SER A 189 4.71 -0.92 -22.51
C SER A 189 6.15 -1.40 -22.63
N ASP A 190 7.17 -0.52 -22.56
CA ASP A 190 8.58 -0.92 -22.64
C ASP A 190 8.88 -1.98 -21.55
N PRO A 191 9.46 -3.14 -21.93
CA PRO A 191 9.81 -4.21 -21.00
C PRO A 191 10.71 -3.79 -19.83
N LYS A 192 11.43 -2.69 -19.95
CA LYS A 192 12.23 -2.10 -18.88
C LYS A 192 11.38 -1.55 -17.72
N ASN A 193 10.10 -1.30 -17.97
CA ASN A 193 9.16 -0.71 -17.02
C ASN A 193 8.19 -1.74 -16.40
N LYS A 194 8.47 -3.04 -16.52
CA LYS A 194 7.56 -4.10 -16.03
C LYS A 194 7.26 -4.03 -14.54
N ASP A 195 8.24 -3.67 -13.71
CA ASP A 195 8.08 -3.56 -12.25
C ASP A 195 7.24 -2.34 -11.85
N SER A 196 7.03 -1.40 -12.77
CA SER A 196 6.21 -0.20 -12.55
C SER A 196 4.77 -0.33 -13.07
N PHE A 197 4.37 -1.46 -13.68
CA PHE A 197 3.08 -1.58 -14.35
C PHE A 197 1.88 -1.40 -13.39
N GLU A 198 1.93 -2.00 -12.20
CA GLU A 198 0.88 -1.81 -11.18
C GLU A 198 0.84 -0.35 -10.71
N ASN A 199 1.99 0.26 -10.48
CA ASN A 199 2.09 1.66 -10.10
C ASN A 199 1.54 2.58 -11.21
N ASN A 200 1.80 2.25 -12.46
CA ASN A 200 1.29 2.96 -13.63
C ASN A 200 -0.24 2.89 -13.72
N LEU A 201 -0.83 1.71 -13.47
CA LEU A 201 -2.29 1.56 -13.42
C LEU A 201 -2.91 2.33 -12.26
N ASP A 202 -2.25 2.35 -11.10
CA ASP A 202 -2.69 3.13 -9.93
C ASP A 202 -2.64 4.63 -10.21
N LEU A 203 -1.60 5.10 -10.88
CA LEU A 203 -1.44 6.49 -11.29
C LEU A 203 -2.53 6.90 -12.28
N LEU A 204 -2.75 6.10 -13.34
CA LEU A 204 -3.80 6.36 -14.33
C LEU A 204 -5.19 6.37 -13.68
N GLN A 205 -5.47 5.41 -12.81
CA GLN A 205 -6.73 5.35 -12.06
C GLN A 205 -6.92 6.59 -11.18
N GLY A 206 -5.84 7.05 -10.52
CA GLY A 206 -5.86 8.27 -9.71
C GLY A 206 -6.18 9.52 -10.53
N LEU A 207 -5.58 9.66 -11.72
CA LEU A 207 -5.85 10.78 -12.62
C LEU A 207 -7.30 10.79 -13.14
N ILE A 208 -7.83 9.63 -13.53
CA ILE A 208 -9.23 9.50 -13.96
C ILE A 208 -10.18 9.85 -12.81
N HIS A 209 -9.88 9.40 -11.58
CA HIS A 209 -10.65 9.76 -10.41
C HIS A 209 -10.61 11.27 -10.12
N ASP A 210 -9.45 11.91 -10.27
CA ASP A 210 -9.31 13.35 -10.11
C ASP A 210 -10.14 14.12 -11.15
N ILE A 211 -10.13 13.67 -12.42
CA ILE A 211 -10.98 14.23 -13.50
C ILE A 211 -12.47 14.10 -13.15
N TRP A 212 -12.90 12.91 -12.69
CA TRP A 212 -14.27 12.71 -12.24
C TRP A 212 -14.64 13.62 -11.08
N SER A 213 -13.77 13.71 -10.06
CA SER A 213 -13.98 14.58 -8.91
C SER A 213 -14.13 16.04 -9.32
N ALA A 214 -13.34 16.50 -10.29
CA ALA A 214 -13.43 17.83 -10.84
C ALA A 214 -14.77 18.10 -11.56
N GLN A 215 -15.37 17.07 -12.20
CA GLN A 215 -16.69 17.21 -12.82
C GLN A 215 -17.83 17.30 -11.80
N THR A 216 -17.74 16.54 -10.70
CA THR A 216 -18.88 16.33 -9.80
C THR A 216 -18.90 17.29 -8.62
N SER A 217 -17.75 17.75 -8.13
CA SER A 217 -17.62 18.49 -6.86
C SER A 217 -17.44 20.00 -7.00
N GLY A 218 -17.36 20.54 -8.21
CA GLY A 218 -17.19 22.00 -8.46
C GLY A 218 -15.97 22.57 -7.76
N THR A 219 -16.16 23.67 -7.00
CA THR A 219 -15.07 24.39 -6.31
C THR A 219 -14.52 23.68 -5.07
N ASN A 220 -15.15 22.59 -4.62
CA ASN A 220 -14.73 21.85 -3.41
C ASN A 220 -14.09 20.51 -3.77
N THR A 221 -13.32 20.46 -4.83
CA THR A 221 -12.76 19.26 -5.44
C THR A 221 -11.62 18.69 -4.60
N ARG A 222 -11.77 17.43 -4.13
CA ARG A 222 -10.68 16.67 -3.52
C ARG A 222 -9.83 16.01 -4.62
N VAL A 223 -8.98 16.80 -5.27
CA VAL A 223 -8.00 16.32 -6.25
C VAL A 223 -6.73 15.91 -5.52
N VAL A 224 -6.20 14.75 -5.83
CA VAL A 224 -4.94 14.23 -5.26
C VAL A 224 -3.75 14.91 -5.92
N ASN A 225 -3.79 15.11 -7.23
CA ASN A 225 -2.74 15.77 -8.01
C ASN A 225 -2.94 17.30 -7.99
N ILE A 226 -2.68 17.92 -6.85
CA ILE A 226 -2.99 19.32 -6.55
C ILE A 226 -2.23 20.33 -7.41
N ASP A 227 -1.06 19.97 -7.94
CA ASP A 227 -0.19 20.80 -8.77
C ASP A 227 -0.61 20.88 -10.24
N VAL A 228 -1.54 20.02 -10.70
CA VAL A 228 -2.07 19.98 -12.07
C VAL A 228 -3.60 20.16 -12.11
N VAL A 229 -4.18 20.78 -11.09
CA VAL A 229 -5.64 20.99 -10.95
C VAL A 229 -6.26 21.67 -12.17
N ASP A 230 -5.59 22.63 -12.76
CA ASP A 230 -6.09 23.37 -13.94
C ASP A 230 -6.22 22.44 -15.14
N THR A 231 -5.23 21.57 -15.38
CA THR A 231 -5.24 20.55 -16.44
C THR A 231 -6.35 19.54 -16.21
N ILE A 232 -6.46 19.01 -14.98
CA ILE A 232 -7.51 18.08 -14.57
C ILE A 232 -8.90 18.69 -14.78
N SER A 233 -9.08 19.94 -14.37
CA SER A 233 -10.34 20.67 -14.56
C SER A 233 -10.67 20.90 -16.02
N ALA A 234 -9.67 21.17 -16.87
CA ALA A 234 -9.84 21.27 -18.31
C ALA A 234 -10.27 19.94 -18.95
N PHE A 235 -9.68 18.83 -18.52
CA PHE A 235 -10.09 17.48 -18.91
C PHE A 235 -11.51 17.15 -18.43
N GLY A 236 -11.84 17.51 -17.19
CA GLY A 236 -13.18 17.35 -16.64
C GLY A 236 -14.28 18.01 -17.46
N ARG A 237 -14.03 19.19 -18.01
CA ARG A 237 -14.99 19.88 -18.89
C ARG A 237 -15.19 19.21 -20.26
N LYS A 238 -14.23 18.43 -20.74
CA LYS A 238 -14.22 17.81 -22.08
C LYS A 238 -14.57 16.33 -22.07
N ALA A 239 -14.21 15.61 -21.03
CA ALA A 239 -14.42 14.17 -20.91
C ALA A 239 -15.89 13.84 -20.66
N SER A 240 -16.41 12.77 -21.29
CA SER A 240 -17.73 12.26 -20.98
C SER A 240 -17.69 11.40 -19.71
N GLN A 241 -18.75 11.48 -18.89
CA GLN A 241 -18.85 10.64 -17.68
C GLN A 241 -18.83 9.15 -18.02
N ASN A 242 -19.49 8.75 -19.11
CA ASN A 242 -19.53 7.36 -19.53
C ASN A 242 -18.15 6.83 -19.89
N SER A 243 -17.33 7.63 -20.58
CA SER A 243 -15.95 7.26 -20.91
C SER A 243 -15.09 7.08 -19.67
N LEU A 244 -15.23 7.97 -18.68
CA LEU A 244 -14.48 7.85 -17.43
C LEU A 244 -14.84 6.58 -16.65
N ILE A 245 -16.14 6.22 -16.59
CA ILE A 245 -16.63 4.98 -15.96
C ILE A 245 -16.09 3.76 -16.71
N GLU A 246 -16.14 3.77 -18.03
CA GLU A 246 -15.63 2.67 -18.85
C GLU A 246 -14.12 2.46 -18.63
N TRP A 247 -13.32 3.53 -18.68
CA TRP A 247 -11.88 3.44 -18.45
C TRP A 247 -11.54 2.94 -17.05
N MET A 248 -12.25 3.39 -16.02
CA MET A 248 -12.11 2.89 -14.66
C MET A 248 -12.38 1.38 -14.59
N GLY A 249 -13.45 0.91 -15.22
CA GLY A 249 -13.80 -0.51 -15.28
C GLY A 249 -12.73 -1.35 -15.99
N GLN A 250 -12.20 -0.86 -17.11
CA GLN A 250 -11.12 -1.52 -17.86
C GLN A 250 -9.82 -1.62 -17.03
N ILE A 251 -9.46 -0.57 -16.31
CA ILE A 251 -8.27 -0.60 -15.42
C ILE A 251 -8.46 -1.62 -14.28
N GLU A 252 -9.64 -1.68 -13.67
CA GLU A 252 -9.92 -2.67 -12.63
C GLU A 252 -9.87 -4.11 -13.15
N GLU A 253 -10.35 -4.32 -14.37
CA GLU A 253 -10.25 -5.62 -15.04
C GLU A 253 -8.80 -6.00 -15.33
N LEU A 254 -7.99 -5.07 -15.83
CA LEU A 254 -6.55 -5.28 -16.06
C LEU A 254 -5.83 -5.64 -14.77
N LYS A 255 -6.08 -4.93 -13.66
CA LYS A 255 -5.51 -5.25 -12.34
C LYS A 255 -5.91 -6.65 -11.88
N ARG A 256 -7.16 -7.04 -12.04
CA ARG A 256 -7.70 -8.35 -11.67
C ARG A 256 -7.06 -9.49 -12.46
N ASN A 257 -6.89 -9.30 -13.78
CA ASN A 257 -6.30 -10.28 -14.67
C ASN A 257 -4.80 -10.48 -14.43
N GLN A 258 -4.08 -9.46 -13.97
CA GLN A 258 -2.67 -9.58 -13.57
C GLN A 258 -2.52 -10.39 -12.27
N ILE A 259 -3.38 -10.14 -11.29
CA ILE A 259 -3.40 -10.95 -10.06
C ILE A 259 -3.66 -12.42 -10.40
N GLY A 260 -4.54 -12.73 -11.38
CA GLY A 260 -4.82 -14.07 -11.84
C GLY A 260 -3.67 -14.75 -12.58
N ARG A 261 -2.88 -14.02 -13.39
CA ARG A 261 -1.72 -14.59 -14.14
C ARG A 261 -0.50 -14.84 -13.25
N ALA A 262 -0.39 -14.15 -12.13
CA ALA A 262 0.63 -14.46 -11.12
C ALA A 262 0.29 -15.75 -10.33
N HIS A 263 -0.84 -16.40 -10.60
CA HIS A 263 -1.32 -17.61 -9.93
C HIS A 263 -1.18 -18.90 -10.77
N VAL A 264 -0.68 -18.82 -12.01
CA VAL A 264 -0.48 -19.99 -12.88
C VAL A 264 0.99 -20.34 -12.98
#